data_c1ea01cb257a3cf035d52910d254520b
#
_entry.id   c1ea01cb257a3cf035d52910d254520b
#
_cell.length_a   1.000
_cell.length_b   1.000
_cell.length_c   1.000
_cell.angle_alpha   90.00
_cell.angle_beta   90.00
_cell.angle_gamma   90.00
#
_symmetry.space_group_name_H-M   'P 1'
#
loop_
_entity.id
_entity.type
_entity.pdbx_description
1 polymer ?
#
loop_
_entity_poly.entity_id
_entity_poly.type
_entity_poly.pdbx_seq_one_letter_code
_entity_poly.pdbx_strand_id
1 'polypeptide(L)'
;MLKTARRLLREILKELRPQIQAGMCVVGLEPSCVSVFRDELVNLITDDEDAKRLSAQTFLLTEFLTEKVPDFSIPKLHRKVLVHGHCHQRSVLRFDDEITTLKKLGVDYTVLDSGCCGMAGAFGFERGDHYDVAI
;
A
#
# COMPACT_ATOMS: atom_id res chain seq x y z
N MET A 1 -15.79 15.67 -6.50
CA MET A 1 -14.88 14.55 -6.21
C MET A 1 -14.68 14.33 -4.70
N LEU A 2 -14.24 15.30 -3.87
CA LEU A 2 -14.02 15.09 -2.42
C LEU A 2 -15.26 14.61 -1.63
N LYS A 3 -16.45 15.12 -1.96
CA LYS A 3 -17.71 14.65 -1.32
C LYS A 3 -17.95 13.15 -1.56
N THR A 4 -17.67 12.68 -2.78
CA THR A 4 -17.81 11.25 -3.14
C THR A 4 -16.77 10.42 -2.39
N ALA A 5 -15.52 10.84 -2.35
CA ALA A 5 -14.45 10.17 -1.60
C ALA A 5 -14.82 10.02 -0.12
N ARG A 6 -15.23 11.11 0.55
CA ARG A 6 -15.69 11.06 1.95
C ARG A 6 -16.86 10.12 2.17
N ARG A 7 -17.83 10.08 1.25
CA ARG A 7 -18.98 9.18 1.35
C ARG A 7 -18.52 7.72 1.29
N LEU A 8 -17.69 7.37 0.30
CA LEU A 8 -17.17 6.01 0.13
C LEU A 8 -16.33 5.58 1.33
N LEU A 9 -15.45 6.45 1.84
CA LEU A 9 -14.65 6.17 3.03
C LEU A 9 -15.51 5.92 4.28
N ARG A 10 -16.60 6.69 4.47
CA ARG A 10 -17.55 6.44 5.56
C ARG A 10 -18.31 5.13 5.41
N GLU A 11 -18.67 4.76 4.19
CA GLU A 11 -19.28 3.45 3.90
C GLU A 11 -18.32 2.31 4.26
N ILE A 12 -17.05 2.39 3.84
CA ILE A 12 -16.01 1.42 4.17
C ILE A 12 -15.80 1.34 5.70
N LEU A 13 -15.67 2.48 6.38
CA LEU A 13 -15.55 2.50 7.85
C LEU A 13 -16.73 1.83 8.53
N LYS A 14 -17.95 2.10 8.07
CA LYS A 14 -19.16 1.48 8.62
C LYS A 14 -19.13 -0.05 8.50
N GLU A 15 -18.75 -0.57 7.34
CA GLU A 15 -18.69 -2.01 7.07
C GLU A 15 -17.57 -2.70 7.87
N LEU A 16 -16.41 -2.04 8.00
CA LEU A 16 -15.24 -2.61 8.70
C LEU A 16 -15.23 -2.33 10.21
N ARG A 17 -16.17 -1.54 10.72
CA ARG A 17 -16.18 -1.10 12.14
C ARG A 17 -16.09 -2.25 13.15
N PRO A 18 -16.83 -3.35 13.02
CA PRO A 18 -16.71 -4.46 13.97
C PRO A 18 -15.30 -5.07 13.99
N GLN A 19 -14.65 -5.22 12.83
CA GLN A 19 -13.32 -5.78 12.70
C GLN A 19 -12.24 -4.80 13.23
N ILE A 20 -12.39 -3.51 12.91
CA ILE A 20 -11.51 -2.44 13.41
C ILE A 20 -11.54 -2.41 14.94
N GLN A 21 -12.72 -2.43 15.53
CA GLN A 21 -12.89 -2.40 16.98
C GLN A 21 -12.41 -3.69 17.66
N ALA A 22 -12.45 -4.82 16.95
CA ALA A 22 -11.86 -6.08 17.40
C ALA A 22 -10.32 -6.12 17.25
N GLY A 23 -9.68 -5.07 16.73
CA GLY A 23 -8.24 -5.00 16.56
C GLY A 23 -7.68 -5.82 15.39
N MET A 24 -8.52 -6.18 14.40
CA MET A 24 -8.09 -6.97 13.25
C MET A 24 -7.20 -6.13 12.33
N CYS A 25 -6.07 -6.71 11.91
CA CYS A 25 -5.22 -6.10 10.90
C CYS A 25 -5.84 -6.17 9.51
N VAL A 26 -5.69 -5.10 8.74
CA VAL A 26 -6.01 -5.05 7.32
C VAL A 26 -4.71 -5.12 6.54
N VAL A 27 -4.57 -6.11 5.67
CA VAL A 27 -3.36 -6.29 4.85
C VAL A 27 -3.70 -5.97 3.40
N GLY A 28 -3.08 -4.93 2.87
CA GLY A 28 -3.22 -4.53 1.48
C GLY A 28 -2.04 -5.03 0.63
N LEU A 29 -2.35 -5.44 -0.60
CA LEU A 29 -1.35 -5.91 -1.56
C LEU A 29 -0.98 -4.84 -2.59
N GLU A 30 -1.71 -3.73 -2.60
CA GLU A 30 -1.53 -2.63 -3.54
C GLU A 30 -1.25 -1.33 -2.77
N PRO A 31 -0.07 -0.70 -2.95
CA PRO A 31 0.36 0.44 -2.14
C PRO A 31 -0.53 1.67 -2.21
N SER A 32 -1.14 1.98 -3.37
CA SER A 32 -2.03 3.14 -3.45
C SER A 32 -3.37 2.91 -2.73
N CYS A 33 -3.85 1.66 -2.66
CA CYS A 33 -5.02 1.33 -1.83
C CYS A 33 -4.69 1.43 -0.33
N VAL A 34 -3.50 1.00 0.08
CA VAL A 34 -3.03 1.11 1.47
C VAL A 34 -2.86 2.58 1.86
N SER A 35 -2.29 3.42 0.99
CA SER A 35 -2.12 4.85 1.26
C SER A 35 -3.45 5.55 1.51
N VAL A 36 -4.52 5.16 0.81
CA VAL A 36 -5.88 5.70 1.06
C VAL A 36 -6.29 5.54 2.52
N PHE A 37 -6.03 4.38 3.13
CA PHE A 37 -6.41 4.16 4.53
C PHE A 37 -5.42 4.79 5.52
N ARG A 38 -4.15 4.91 5.17
CA ARG A 38 -3.10 5.42 6.07
C ARG A 38 -2.94 6.94 6.02
N ASP A 39 -3.26 7.57 4.89
CA ASP A 39 -3.09 9.01 4.68
C ASP A 39 -4.42 9.71 4.39
N GLU A 40 -5.07 9.44 3.25
CA GLU A 40 -6.26 10.20 2.84
C GLU A 40 -7.43 10.02 3.80
N LEU A 41 -7.63 8.83 4.36
CA LEU A 41 -8.73 8.55 5.29
C LEU A 41 -8.68 9.47 6.50
N VAL A 42 -7.54 9.55 7.18
CA VAL A 42 -7.39 10.33 8.42
C VAL A 42 -7.41 11.84 8.15
N ASN A 43 -7.03 12.25 6.95
CA ASN A 43 -7.09 13.64 6.51
C ASN A 43 -8.50 14.06 6.06
N LEU A 44 -9.31 13.14 5.56
CA LEU A 44 -10.67 13.40 5.08
C LEU A 44 -11.75 13.17 6.15
N ILE A 45 -11.52 12.24 7.06
CA ILE A 45 -12.43 11.84 8.15
C ILE A 45 -11.72 12.08 9.48
N THR A 46 -11.71 13.31 9.91
CA THR A 46 -10.98 13.76 11.12
C THR A 46 -11.76 13.55 12.43
N ASP A 47 -13.05 13.32 12.32
CA ASP A 47 -14.04 13.26 13.41
C ASP A 47 -14.43 11.83 13.83
N ASP A 48 -13.77 10.81 13.30
CA ASP A 48 -14.05 9.40 13.60
C ASP A 48 -12.79 8.67 14.12
N GLU A 49 -12.82 8.21 15.37
CA GLU A 49 -11.72 7.47 15.99
C GLU A 49 -11.45 6.12 15.30
N ASP A 50 -12.46 5.50 14.69
CA ASP A 50 -12.26 4.26 13.93
C ASP A 50 -11.50 4.50 12.62
N ALA A 51 -11.50 5.73 12.07
CA ALA A 51 -10.62 6.10 10.96
C ALA A 51 -9.14 6.01 11.38
N LYS A 52 -8.81 6.55 12.55
CA LYS A 52 -7.44 6.47 13.11
C LYS A 52 -7.04 5.02 13.42
N ARG A 53 -7.97 4.23 13.98
CA ARG A 53 -7.75 2.81 14.25
C ARG A 53 -7.50 2.04 12.95
N LEU A 54 -8.33 2.22 11.92
CA LEU A 54 -8.14 1.58 10.62
C LEU A 54 -6.79 1.94 10.01
N SER A 55 -6.41 3.21 10.06
CA SER A 55 -5.09 3.67 9.59
C SER A 55 -3.95 2.92 10.30
N ALA A 56 -4.01 2.82 11.64
CA ALA A 56 -2.99 2.15 12.45
C ALA A 56 -2.97 0.62 12.29
N GLN A 57 -4.08 0.03 11.86
CA GLN A 57 -4.22 -1.42 11.65
C GLN A 57 -4.03 -1.84 10.19
N THR A 58 -3.76 -0.89 9.29
CA THR A 58 -3.56 -1.16 7.85
C THR A 58 -2.07 -1.28 7.53
N PHE A 59 -1.68 -2.38 6.91
CA PHE A 59 -0.31 -2.74 6.60
C PHE A 59 -0.17 -3.16 5.13
N LEU A 60 0.99 -2.91 4.54
CA LEU A 60 1.43 -3.69 3.39
C LEU A 60 1.77 -5.11 3.83
N LEU A 61 1.74 -6.07 2.91
CA LEU A 61 2.07 -7.47 3.22
C LEU A 61 3.46 -7.60 3.84
N THR A 62 4.45 -6.91 3.31
CA THR A 62 5.83 -6.94 3.80
C THR A 62 5.96 -6.34 5.20
N GLU A 63 5.28 -5.23 5.48
CA GLU A 63 5.18 -4.64 6.83
C GLU A 63 4.51 -5.62 7.80
N PHE A 64 3.37 -6.21 7.40
CA PHE A 64 2.66 -7.18 8.24
C PHE A 64 3.53 -8.38 8.59
N LEU A 65 4.23 -8.96 7.63
CA LEU A 65 5.13 -10.10 7.86
C LEU A 65 6.31 -9.73 8.75
N THR A 66 6.81 -8.51 8.64
CA THR A 66 7.97 -8.05 9.40
C THR A 66 7.59 -7.67 10.84
N GLU A 67 6.46 -6.97 11.03
CA GLU A 67 6.08 -6.40 12.31
C GLU A 67 5.14 -7.30 13.13
N LYS A 68 4.21 -8.01 12.48
CA LYS A 68 3.16 -8.79 13.15
C LYS A 68 3.43 -10.27 13.22
N VAL A 69 4.24 -10.79 12.29
CA VAL A 69 4.57 -12.23 12.22
C VAL A 69 6.08 -12.40 11.99
N PRO A 70 6.94 -11.84 12.87
CA PRO A 70 8.40 -11.81 12.65
C PRO A 70 9.03 -13.19 12.52
N ASP A 71 8.42 -14.21 13.15
CA ASP A 71 8.87 -15.61 13.13
C ASP A 71 8.38 -16.37 11.88
N PHE A 72 7.65 -15.71 10.97
CA PHE A 72 7.22 -16.34 9.73
C PHE A 72 8.42 -16.74 8.88
N SER A 73 8.54 -18.04 8.61
CA SER A 73 9.62 -18.60 7.79
C SER A 73 9.33 -18.35 6.31
N ILE A 74 10.04 -17.43 5.70
CA ILE A 74 9.94 -17.15 4.27
C ILE A 74 10.80 -18.17 3.51
N PRO A 75 10.24 -18.92 2.53
CA PRO A 75 11.01 -19.86 1.70
C PRO A 75 12.12 -19.14 0.93
N LYS A 76 13.30 -19.77 0.83
CA LYS A 76 14.41 -19.19 0.06
C LYS A 76 14.18 -19.36 -1.45
N LEU A 77 14.38 -18.26 -2.16
CA LEU A 77 14.30 -18.18 -3.62
C LEU A 77 15.66 -17.71 -4.18
N HIS A 78 16.51 -18.63 -4.60
CA HIS A 78 17.82 -18.29 -5.20
C HIS A 78 17.66 -17.83 -6.65
N ARG A 79 17.19 -16.60 -6.85
CA ARG A 79 16.93 -16.00 -8.17
C ARG A 79 17.41 -14.56 -8.23
N LYS A 80 17.69 -14.08 -9.44
CA LYS A 80 17.88 -12.65 -9.70
C LYS A 80 16.52 -11.97 -9.85
N VAL A 81 16.35 -10.82 -9.20
CA VAL A 81 15.10 -10.07 -9.16
C VAL A 81 15.37 -8.60 -9.44
N LEU A 82 14.60 -8.03 -10.36
CA LEU A 82 14.58 -6.60 -10.60
C LEU A 82 13.35 -6.01 -9.89
N VAL A 83 13.55 -5.00 -9.05
CA VAL A 83 12.52 -4.42 -8.23
C VAL A 83 12.27 -2.98 -8.64
N HIS A 84 11.04 -2.69 -9.04
CA HIS A 84 10.57 -1.32 -9.23
C HIS A 84 9.63 -0.94 -8.07
N GLY A 85 10.08 -0.05 -7.19
CA GLY A 85 9.27 0.38 -6.04
C GLY A 85 8.11 1.28 -6.46
N HIS A 86 6.92 0.97 -6.02
CA HIS A 86 5.72 1.77 -6.29
C HIS A 86 5.87 3.19 -5.74
N CYS A 87 5.42 4.22 -6.49
CA CYS A 87 5.61 5.62 -6.10
C CYS A 87 4.97 5.97 -4.75
N HIS A 88 3.73 5.52 -4.47
CA HIS A 88 3.09 5.72 -3.16
C HIS A 88 3.84 5.01 -2.02
N GLN A 89 4.41 3.82 -2.29
CA GLN A 89 5.19 3.12 -1.30
C GLN A 89 6.47 3.89 -0.94
N ARG A 90 7.14 4.48 -1.93
CA ARG A 90 8.36 5.26 -1.71
C ARG A 90 8.11 6.63 -1.06
N SER A 91 6.99 7.29 -1.40
CA SER A 91 6.73 8.68 -0.97
C SER A 91 5.87 8.79 0.28
N VAL A 92 4.91 7.89 0.49
CA VAL A 92 3.92 7.96 1.58
C VAL A 92 4.10 6.84 2.59
N LEU A 93 4.41 5.63 2.10
CA LEU A 93 4.61 4.44 2.92
C LEU A 93 6.11 4.21 3.15
N ARG A 94 6.49 3.06 3.70
CA ARG A 94 7.89 2.69 3.92
C ARG A 94 8.30 1.58 2.96
N PHE A 95 9.52 1.67 2.43
CA PHE A 95 10.08 0.67 1.52
C PHE A 95 11.06 -0.29 2.19
N ASP A 96 11.43 -0.03 3.46
CA ASP A 96 12.45 -0.80 4.20
C ASP A 96 12.01 -2.24 4.46
N ASP A 97 10.71 -2.46 4.71
CA ASP A 97 10.17 -3.80 4.96
C ASP A 97 10.16 -4.66 3.70
N GLU A 98 10.00 -4.04 2.52
CA GLU A 98 10.19 -4.71 1.23
C GLU A 98 11.63 -5.22 1.08
N ILE A 99 12.60 -4.36 1.33
CA ILE A 99 14.03 -4.72 1.30
C ILE A 99 14.35 -5.82 2.31
N THR A 100 13.79 -5.74 3.51
CA THR A 100 13.98 -6.75 4.56
C THR A 100 13.42 -8.10 4.12
N THR A 101 12.25 -8.10 3.50
CA THR A 101 11.60 -9.31 2.97
C THR A 101 12.40 -9.92 1.80
N LEU A 102 12.90 -9.10 0.87
CA LEU A 102 13.76 -9.56 -0.23
C LEU A 102 15.06 -10.22 0.29
N LYS A 103 15.68 -9.65 1.33
CA LYS A 103 16.83 -10.26 2.00
C LYS A 103 16.47 -11.59 2.66
N LYS A 104 15.33 -11.66 3.36
CA LYS A 104 14.83 -12.90 3.96
C LYS A 104 14.55 -13.97 2.90
N LEU A 105 14.05 -13.60 1.72
CA LEU A 105 13.87 -14.49 0.56
C LEU A 105 15.19 -15.03 -0.01
N GLY A 106 16.33 -14.38 0.26
CA GLY A 106 17.64 -14.79 -0.25
C GLY A 106 17.79 -14.59 -1.77
N VAL A 107 17.06 -13.65 -2.34
CA VAL A 107 17.19 -13.27 -3.75
C VAL A 107 18.34 -12.29 -3.97
N ASP A 108 18.97 -12.39 -5.15
CA ASP A 108 19.90 -11.37 -5.66
C ASP A 108 19.08 -10.27 -6.33
N TYR A 109 18.85 -9.16 -5.64
CA TYR A 109 17.93 -8.12 -6.09
C TYR A 109 18.64 -6.82 -6.45
N THR A 110 18.12 -6.15 -7.47
CA THR A 110 18.48 -4.78 -7.84
C THR A 110 17.23 -3.91 -7.77
N VAL A 111 17.27 -2.87 -6.94
CA VAL A 111 16.20 -1.86 -6.90
C VAL A 111 16.50 -0.78 -7.92
N LEU A 112 15.57 -0.55 -8.84
CA LEU A 112 15.72 0.49 -9.86
C LEU A 112 15.62 1.88 -9.24
N ASP A 113 16.57 2.75 -9.59
CA ASP A 113 16.46 4.18 -9.39
C ASP A 113 15.78 4.82 -10.59
N SER A 114 14.53 4.44 -10.81
CA SER A 114 13.68 4.94 -11.87
C SER A 114 12.53 5.76 -11.30
N GLY A 115 12.03 6.72 -12.06
CA GLY A 115 10.89 7.55 -11.69
C GLY A 115 9.56 6.79 -11.62
N CYS A 116 8.48 7.50 -11.89
CA CYS A 116 7.14 6.93 -11.98
C CYS A 116 7.03 5.94 -13.16
N CYS A 117 6.19 4.91 -13.00
CA CYS A 117 5.86 3.97 -14.09
C CYS A 117 5.02 4.61 -15.21
N GLY A 118 4.59 5.87 -15.06
CA GLY A 118 3.76 6.59 -16.04
C GLY A 118 2.26 6.31 -15.94
N MET A 119 1.85 5.28 -15.23
CA MET A 119 0.42 4.87 -15.18
C MET A 119 -0.49 5.86 -14.47
N ALA A 120 -0.03 6.50 -13.38
CA ALA A 120 -0.80 7.51 -12.60
C ALA A 120 -2.28 7.10 -12.40
N GLY A 121 -2.52 5.95 -11.78
CA GLY A 121 -3.83 5.34 -11.71
C GLY A 121 -4.26 4.78 -13.07
N ALA A 122 -5.37 5.25 -13.62
CA ALA A 122 -5.86 4.84 -14.95
C ALA A 122 -5.31 5.66 -16.11
N PHE A 123 -4.64 6.80 -15.84
CA PHE A 123 -4.23 7.78 -16.86
C PHE A 123 -3.46 7.15 -18.01
N GLY A 124 -2.43 6.39 -17.72
CA GLY A 124 -1.58 5.76 -18.74
C GLY A 124 -2.26 4.61 -19.51
N PHE A 125 -3.46 4.16 -19.09
CA PHE A 125 -4.27 3.17 -19.79
C PHE A 125 -5.37 3.80 -20.67
N GLU A 126 -5.60 5.11 -20.54
CA GLU A 126 -6.60 5.80 -21.36
C GLU A 126 -6.09 5.95 -22.80
N ARG A 127 -6.87 5.46 -23.76
CA ARG A 127 -6.51 5.50 -25.17
C ARG A 127 -6.38 6.94 -25.67
N GLY A 128 -5.34 7.22 -26.49
CA GLY A 128 -5.04 8.53 -27.06
C GLY A 128 -3.92 9.25 -26.35
N ASP A 129 -4.00 10.57 -26.26
CA ASP A 129 -2.92 11.45 -25.75
C ASP A 129 -2.35 11.04 -24.39
N HIS A 130 -3.19 10.52 -23.49
CA HIS A 130 -2.74 10.06 -22.17
C HIS A 130 -1.83 8.84 -22.26
N TYR A 131 -2.18 7.89 -23.12
CA TYR A 131 -1.33 6.71 -23.38
C TYR A 131 -0.01 7.11 -24.02
N ASP A 132 -0.07 7.99 -25.05
CA ASP A 132 1.10 8.44 -25.81
C ASP A 132 2.10 9.23 -24.95
N VAL A 133 1.62 9.89 -23.88
CA VAL A 133 2.48 10.57 -22.89
C VAL A 133 3.06 9.61 -21.86
N ALA A 134 2.37 8.48 -21.57
CA ALA A 134 2.78 7.54 -20.54
C ALA A 134 3.86 6.55 -20.99
N ILE A 135 4.02 6.30 -22.30
CA ILE A 135 5.01 5.40 -22.88
C ILE A 135 6.24 6.17 -23.34
#